data_d9ab6e2d12c6ea8db525a4dc6f9cb624
#
_entry.id   d9ab6e2d12c6ea8db525a4dc6f9cb624
#
_cell.length_a   1.000
_cell.length_b   1.000
_cell.length_c   1.000
_cell.angle_alpha   90.00
_cell.angle_beta   90.00
_cell.angle_gamma   90.00
#
_symmetry.space_group_name_H-M   'P 1'
#
loop_
_entity.id
_entity.type
_entity.pdbx_description
1 polymer ?
#
loop_
_entity_poly.entity_id
_entity_poly.type
_entity_poly.pdbx_seq_one_letter_code
_entity_poly.pdbx_strand_id
1 'polypeptide(L)'
;MANAKTSLTRRTLHYYWKVTRRHKALFAALMVSTFAFVALLSYGNPYVMSLIVDQVSAQPVEADQVFTVFGPYIVALILINVFGQAASKLQDYTMYKLEIAASYDLATMSFDALCNQSMSFHSNRFGGTLVSQTTKFMSAYQQLIETIMFPFLPVICSVIFTCGILLPRVPLYVAILMVLLAVYASISYYLYKRILSLNEKAASAQNQLSGELSESVANILAVKTYGREDYERGLFDNANREVVARDSKRMWASLTRGIITACITVVIMSVVTVFIAGGNAWYGITPGTLVVMFTYTYTITNQFNFINNGLQRFNRAFGDASGMTAILDEPRLVADKPGAPDLKVSRGAIDFQDIDFFYTDGNAKTQVFDKFELHIPAGQRVGLVGMSGAGKTTLTKLLLRLSDIQEGQILIDGQNIADTTQQSLRRQIAYVPQEALLFHRSIAENISYGKPDASMEQIRRAAKQANALEFIEKLPQGFDTITGERGVKLSGGQRQRIAIARALLADCPVLVLDEATSALDSESEKLVQDALATLMEGRTCIVVAHRLSTVASLDRIVVLDGGKIVEDGPHDELVSRGGEYAHLWSRQTGAYLE
;
A
#
# COMPACT_ATOMS: atom_id res chain seq x y z
N MET A 1 -11.48 -4.02 21.26
CA MET A 1 -10.35 -4.45 20.38
C MET A 1 -10.62 -5.78 19.64
N ALA A 2 -11.09 -6.85 20.28
CA ALA A 2 -11.34 -8.14 19.60
C ALA A 2 -12.37 -8.05 18.47
N ASN A 3 -13.49 -7.37 18.65
CA ASN A 3 -14.54 -7.19 17.63
C ASN A 3 -14.05 -6.37 16.41
N ALA A 4 -13.18 -5.38 16.62
CA ALA A 4 -12.60 -4.59 15.53
C ALA A 4 -11.61 -5.41 14.69
N LYS A 5 -10.74 -6.23 15.33
CA LYS A 5 -9.84 -7.16 14.62
C LYS A 5 -10.61 -8.18 13.78
N THR A 6 -11.68 -8.75 14.32
CA THR A 6 -12.52 -9.72 13.60
C THR A 6 -13.22 -9.10 12.39
N SER A 7 -13.68 -7.86 12.51
CA SER A 7 -14.29 -7.12 11.40
C SER A 7 -13.26 -6.84 10.28
N LEU A 8 -12.04 -6.45 10.65
CA LEU A 8 -10.97 -6.15 9.69
C LEU A 8 -10.51 -7.40 8.91
N THR A 9 -10.32 -8.54 9.62
CA THR A 9 -10.00 -9.82 8.98
C THR A 9 -11.07 -10.23 7.96
N ARG A 10 -12.35 -10.06 8.30
CA ARG A 10 -13.47 -10.36 7.37
C ARG A 10 -13.43 -9.45 6.14
N ARG A 11 -13.10 -8.17 6.31
CA ARG A 11 -12.98 -7.22 5.19
C ARG A 11 -11.80 -7.54 4.30
N THR A 12 -10.63 -7.87 4.88
CA THR A 12 -9.47 -8.36 4.10
C THR A 12 -9.83 -9.56 3.25
N LEU A 13 -10.50 -10.57 3.84
CA LEU A 13 -10.98 -11.74 3.10
C LEU A 13 -11.97 -11.36 1.99
N HIS A 14 -12.83 -10.38 2.22
CA HIS A 14 -13.74 -9.89 1.19
C HIS A 14 -13.00 -9.33 -0.02
N TYR A 15 -11.98 -8.47 0.20
CA TYR A 15 -11.16 -7.92 -0.90
C TYR A 15 -10.41 -9.02 -1.64
N TYR A 16 -9.78 -9.93 -0.93
CA TYR A 16 -9.05 -11.05 -1.53
C TYR A 16 -9.98 -11.98 -2.32
N TRP A 17 -11.15 -12.30 -1.76
CA TRP A 17 -12.14 -13.09 -2.46
C TRP A 17 -12.69 -12.40 -3.71
N LYS A 18 -12.92 -11.09 -3.66
CA LYS A 18 -13.33 -10.29 -4.82
C LYS A 18 -12.33 -10.41 -5.97
N VAL A 19 -11.03 -10.38 -5.68
CA VAL A 19 -9.97 -10.55 -6.67
C VAL A 19 -9.90 -12.01 -7.13
N THR A 20 -9.84 -12.98 -6.23
CA THR A 20 -9.80 -14.41 -6.56
C THR A 20 -10.97 -14.82 -7.47
N ARG A 21 -12.17 -14.28 -7.20
CA ARG A 21 -13.38 -14.57 -8.01
C ARG A 21 -13.27 -14.08 -9.46
N ARG A 22 -12.44 -13.09 -9.75
CA ARG A 22 -12.16 -12.68 -11.15
C ARG A 22 -11.42 -13.78 -11.90
N HIS A 23 -10.59 -14.55 -11.20
CA HIS A 23 -9.77 -15.63 -11.74
C HIS A 23 -10.29 -17.03 -11.34
N LYS A 24 -11.62 -17.18 -11.32
CA LYS A 24 -12.31 -18.40 -10.84
C LYS A 24 -11.85 -19.70 -11.50
N ALA A 25 -11.50 -19.66 -12.80
CA ALA A 25 -11.03 -20.82 -13.53
C ALA A 25 -9.65 -21.30 -13.03
N LEU A 26 -8.71 -20.36 -12.77
CA LEU A 26 -7.40 -20.68 -12.19
C LEU A 26 -7.54 -21.22 -10.78
N PHE A 27 -8.39 -20.61 -9.95
CA PHE A 27 -8.64 -21.07 -8.59
C PHE A 27 -9.28 -22.46 -8.57
N ALA A 28 -10.26 -22.74 -9.42
CA ALA A 28 -10.86 -24.06 -9.55
C ALA A 28 -9.84 -25.11 -10.02
N ALA A 29 -9.02 -24.79 -11.03
CA ALA A 29 -7.96 -25.67 -11.51
C ALA A 29 -6.91 -25.95 -10.42
N LEU A 30 -6.56 -24.94 -9.61
CA LEU A 30 -5.66 -25.07 -8.47
C LEU A 30 -6.24 -26.04 -7.42
N MET A 31 -7.52 -25.89 -7.07
CA MET A 31 -8.20 -26.78 -6.12
C MET A 31 -8.24 -28.23 -6.61
N VAL A 32 -8.61 -28.44 -7.88
CA VAL A 32 -8.69 -29.77 -8.49
C VAL A 32 -7.31 -30.41 -8.60
N SER A 33 -6.29 -29.66 -9.04
CA SER A 33 -4.93 -30.19 -9.17
C SER A 33 -4.32 -30.53 -7.80
N THR A 34 -4.58 -29.73 -6.75
CA THR A 34 -4.14 -30.03 -5.38
C THR A 34 -4.81 -31.31 -4.86
N PHE A 35 -6.13 -31.45 -5.06
CA PHE A 35 -6.84 -32.67 -4.69
C PHE A 35 -6.30 -33.91 -5.43
N ALA A 36 -6.11 -33.81 -6.74
CA ALA A 36 -5.57 -34.90 -7.57
C ALA A 36 -4.14 -35.28 -7.15
N PHE A 37 -3.28 -34.30 -6.90
CA PHE A 37 -1.93 -34.49 -6.39
C PHE A 37 -1.93 -35.31 -5.08
N VAL A 38 -2.72 -34.86 -4.08
CA VAL A 38 -2.81 -35.53 -2.77
C VAL A 38 -3.39 -36.93 -2.95
N ALA A 39 -4.50 -37.09 -3.71
CA ALA A 39 -5.16 -38.37 -3.93
C ALA A 39 -4.23 -39.41 -4.59
N LEU A 40 -3.49 -39.01 -5.61
CA LEU A 40 -2.64 -39.92 -6.39
C LEU A 40 -1.33 -40.21 -5.64
N LEU A 41 -0.55 -39.22 -5.32
CA LEU A 41 0.80 -39.45 -4.78
C LEU A 41 0.80 -39.84 -3.29
N SER A 42 -0.02 -39.18 -2.46
CA SER A 42 0.01 -39.45 -1.02
C SER A 42 -0.84 -40.65 -0.60
N TYR A 43 -1.87 -41.00 -1.37
CA TYR A 43 -2.83 -42.06 -1.04
C TYR A 43 -2.88 -43.19 -2.05
N GLY A 44 -2.82 -42.89 -3.34
CA GLY A 44 -2.86 -43.90 -4.42
C GLY A 44 -1.65 -44.81 -4.42
N ASN A 45 -0.44 -44.28 -4.32
CA ASN A 45 0.79 -45.07 -4.29
C ASN A 45 0.81 -46.10 -3.14
N PRO A 46 0.62 -45.72 -1.86
CA PRO A 46 0.61 -46.66 -0.74
C PRO A 46 -0.55 -47.67 -0.84
N TYR A 47 -1.70 -47.27 -1.45
CA TYR A 47 -2.82 -48.18 -1.64
C TYR A 47 -2.47 -49.31 -2.61
N VAL A 48 -1.88 -49.00 -3.77
CA VAL A 48 -1.46 -50.04 -4.75
C VAL A 48 -0.34 -50.89 -4.17
N MET A 49 0.60 -50.28 -3.42
CA MET A 49 1.62 -51.06 -2.70
C MET A 49 1.01 -52.04 -1.70
N SER A 50 -0.08 -51.68 -1.02
CA SER A 50 -0.77 -52.61 -0.11
C SER A 50 -1.36 -53.82 -0.84
N LEU A 51 -1.89 -53.64 -2.04
CA LEU A 51 -2.42 -54.73 -2.85
C LEU A 51 -1.30 -55.67 -3.29
N ILE A 52 -0.13 -55.16 -3.64
CA ILE A 52 1.05 -55.97 -3.96
C ILE A 52 1.47 -56.79 -2.76
N VAL A 53 1.55 -56.18 -1.56
CA VAL A 53 1.93 -56.85 -0.31
C VAL A 53 0.92 -57.95 0.04
N ASP A 54 -0.36 -57.69 -0.10
CA ASP A 54 -1.42 -58.70 0.14
C ASP A 54 -1.28 -59.89 -0.83
N GLN A 55 -1.00 -59.60 -2.11
CA GLN A 55 -0.82 -60.67 -3.12
C GLN A 55 0.43 -61.50 -2.85
N VAL A 56 1.57 -60.87 -2.51
CA VAL A 56 2.81 -61.57 -2.14
C VAL A 56 2.64 -62.43 -0.87
N SER A 57 1.84 -61.93 0.08
CA SER A 57 1.59 -62.65 1.35
C SER A 57 0.60 -63.79 1.23
N ALA A 58 -0.27 -63.78 0.20
CA ALA A 58 -1.28 -64.81 -0.01
C ALA A 58 -0.73 -66.08 -0.65
N GLN A 59 0.16 -65.97 -1.65
CA GLN A 59 0.76 -67.08 -2.34
C GLN A 59 2.18 -66.75 -2.84
N PRO A 60 3.15 -67.69 -2.75
CA PRO A 60 4.46 -67.50 -3.38
C PRO A 60 4.28 -67.51 -4.91
N VAL A 61 4.87 -66.50 -5.58
CA VAL A 61 4.80 -66.29 -7.03
C VAL A 61 6.11 -66.81 -7.66
N GLU A 62 6.05 -67.69 -8.63
CA GLU A 62 7.21 -68.17 -9.37
C GLU A 62 7.81 -67.07 -10.25
N ALA A 63 9.11 -67.07 -10.50
CA ALA A 63 9.85 -66.00 -11.16
C ALA A 63 9.32 -65.72 -12.60
N ASP A 64 8.80 -66.64 -13.30
CA ASP A 64 8.20 -66.53 -14.64
C ASP A 64 6.80 -65.88 -14.62
N GLN A 65 6.11 -65.94 -13.47
CA GLN A 65 4.75 -65.36 -13.29
C GLN A 65 4.75 -63.96 -12.76
N VAL A 66 5.89 -63.42 -12.34
CA VAL A 66 6.00 -62.10 -11.69
C VAL A 66 5.37 -60.99 -12.52
N PHE A 67 5.65 -60.90 -13.81
CA PHE A 67 5.09 -59.87 -14.69
C PHE A 67 3.60 -60.10 -14.99
N THR A 68 3.14 -61.34 -15.00
CA THR A 68 1.72 -61.65 -15.21
C THR A 68 0.87 -61.24 -14.02
N VAL A 69 1.36 -61.50 -12.80
CA VAL A 69 0.64 -61.19 -11.54
C VAL A 69 0.79 -59.73 -11.16
N PHE A 70 2.01 -59.21 -11.19
CA PHE A 70 2.28 -57.83 -10.70
C PHE A 70 2.28 -56.79 -11.81
N GLY A 71 2.29 -57.13 -13.08
CA GLY A 71 2.27 -56.22 -14.21
C GLY A 71 1.18 -55.14 -14.11
N PRO A 72 -0.09 -55.50 -13.83
CA PRO A 72 -1.15 -54.51 -13.67
C PRO A 72 -0.90 -53.49 -12.54
N TYR A 73 -0.34 -53.95 -11.41
CA TYR A 73 -0.01 -53.05 -10.27
C TYR A 73 1.17 -52.14 -10.60
N ILE A 74 2.19 -52.66 -11.30
CA ILE A 74 3.34 -51.86 -11.77
C ILE A 74 2.87 -50.78 -12.74
N VAL A 75 2.02 -51.13 -13.70
CA VAL A 75 1.43 -50.15 -14.63
C VAL A 75 0.60 -49.12 -13.87
N ALA A 76 -0.22 -49.54 -12.90
CA ALA A 76 -1.01 -48.64 -12.07
C ALA A 76 -0.11 -47.67 -11.30
N LEU A 77 0.99 -48.14 -10.69
CA LEU A 77 1.95 -47.27 -9.98
C LEU A 77 2.61 -46.25 -10.92
N ILE A 78 3.02 -46.70 -12.14
CA ILE A 78 3.59 -45.79 -13.14
C ILE A 78 2.57 -44.72 -13.52
N LEU A 79 1.33 -45.07 -13.80
CA LEU A 79 0.28 -44.14 -14.17
C LEU A 79 -0.04 -43.16 -13.01
N ILE A 80 -0.16 -43.67 -11.79
CA ILE A 80 -0.38 -42.84 -10.59
C ILE A 80 0.75 -41.83 -10.43
N ASN A 81 2.01 -42.24 -10.60
CA ASN A 81 3.13 -41.33 -10.50
C ASN A 81 3.14 -40.31 -11.64
N VAL A 82 2.92 -40.73 -12.90
CA VAL A 82 2.88 -39.80 -14.05
C VAL A 82 1.78 -38.76 -13.87
N PHE A 83 0.54 -39.19 -13.62
CA PHE A 83 -0.59 -38.28 -13.45
C PHE A 83 -0.48 -37.47 -12.16
N GLY A 84 0.05 -38.04 -11.08
CA GLY A 84 0.29 -37.35 -9.84
C GLY A 84 1.34 -36.25 -9.96
N GLN A 85 2.46 -36.49 -10.65
CA GLN A 85 3.46 -35.49 -10.95
C GLN A 85 2.93 -34.43 -11.91
N ALA A 86 2.14 -34.80 -12.91
CA ALA A 86 1.47 -33.84 -13.79
C ALA A 86 0.50 -32.94 -13.00
N ALA A 87 -0.28 -33.51 -12.07
CA ALA A 87 -1.16 -32.74 -11.18
C ALA A 87 -0.38 -31.79 -10.28
N SER A 88 0.77 -32.23 -9.72
CA SER A 88 1.66 -31.36 -8.94
C SER A 88 2.19 -30.19 -9.76
N LYS A 89 2.64 -30.43 -11.00
CA LYS A 89 3.13 -29.34 -11.87
C LYS A 89 2.00 -28.42 -12.33
N LEU A 90 0.81 -28.95 -12.53
CA LEU A 90 -0.36 -28.13 -12.81
C LEU A 90 -0.76 -27.28 -11.60
N GLN A 91 -0.63 -27.80 -10.37
CA GLN A 91 -0.82 -27.05 -9.14
C GLN A 91 0.17 -25.89 -9.06
N ASP A 92 1.48 -26.14 -9.24
CA ASP A 92 2.51 -25.11 -9.24
C ASP A 92 2.18 -24.02 -10.27
N TYR A 93 1.89 -24.41 -11.51
CA TYR A 93 1.58 -23.49 -12.60
C TYR A 93 0.34 -22.63 -12.32
N THR A 94 -0.76 -23.25 -11.88
CA THR A 94 -2.02 -22.55 -11.62
C THR A 94 -1.90 -21.62 -10.42
N MET A 95 -1.13 -22.01 -9.39
CA MET A 95 -0.85 -21.20 -8.21
C MET A 95 -0.06 -19.94 -8.61
N TYR A 96 1.10 -20.07 -9.26
CA TYR A 96 1.90 -18.93 -9.70
C TYR A 96 1.12 -17.99 -10.62
N LYS A 97 0.36 -18.54 -11.55
CA LYS A 97 -0.44 -17.73 -12.47
C LYS A 97 -1.56 -16.97 -11.75
N LEU A 98 -2.20 -17.59 -10.74
CA LEU A 98 -3.19 -16.95 -9.90
C LEU A 98 -2.55 -15.82 -9.05
N GLU A 99 -1.40 -16.07 -8.44
CA GLU A 99 -0.67 -15.09 -7.63
C GLU A 99 -0.25 -13.88 -8.45
N ILE A 100 0.30 -14.08 -9.66
CA ILE A 100 0.69 -12.99 -10.56
C ILE A 100 -0.53 -12.15 -10.95
N ALA A 101 -1.62 -12.79 -11.38
CA ALA A 101 -2.83 -12.10 -11.80
C ALA A 101 -3.50 -11.36 -10.65
N ALA A 102 -3.58 -11.97 -9.47
CA ALA A 102 -4.12 -11.34 -8.28
C ALA A 102 -3.25 -10.20 -7.77
N SER A 103 -1.92 -10.33 -7.83
CA SER A 103 -0.99 -9.26 -7.45
C SER A 103 -1.18 -8.03 -8.33
N TYR A 104 -1.38 -8.20 -9.63
CA TYR A 104 -1.69 -7.10 -10.54
C TYR A 104 -3.01 -6.40 -10.14
N ASP A 105 -4.09 -7.16 -9.92
CA ASP A 105 -5.39 -6.60 -9.54
C ASP A 105 -5.33 -5.88 -8.18
N LEU A 106 -4.62 -6.46 -7.20
CA LEU A 106 -4.44 -5.86 -5.87
C LEU A 106 -3.58 -4.59 -5.93
N ALA A 107 -2.53 -4.58 -6.73
CA ALA A 107 -1.69 -3.40 -6.96
C ALA A 107 -2.51 -2.26 -7.57
N THR A 108 -3.28 -2.54 -8.62
CA THR A 108 -4.16 -1.55 -9.28
C THR A 108 -5.21 -1.03 -8.30
N MET A 109 -5.87 -1.92 -7.56
CA MET A 109 -6.88 -1.53 -6.56
C MET A 109 -6.29 -0.65 -5.46
N SER A 110 -5.08 -0.95 -5.00
CA SER A 110 -4.37 -0.18 -3.98
C SER A 110 -3.95 1.19 -4.52
N PHE A 111 -3.41 1.23 -5.73
CA PHE A 111 -3.02 2.47 -6.39
C PHE A 111 -4.22 3.40 -6.60
N ASP A 112 -5.33 2.87 -7.12
CA ASP A 112 -6.58 3.63 -7.31
C ASP A 112 -7.13 4.18 -5.99
N ALA A 113 -7.06 3.37 -4.91
CA ALA A 113 -7.50 3.80 -3.60
C ALA A 113 -6.63 4.96 -3.08
N LEU A 114 -5.30 4.84 -3.18
CA LEU A 114 -4.36 5.88 -2.73
C LEU A 114 -4.48 7.16 -3.55
N CYS A 115 -4.51 7.07 -4.89
CA CYS A 115 -4.60 8.25 -5.75
C CYS A 115 -5.91 9.04 -5.59
N ASN A 116 -6.98 8.37 -5.18
CA ASN A 116 -8.29 9.00 -4.99
C ASN A 116 -8.54 9.47 -3.54
N GLN A 117 -7.57 9.35 -2.64
CA GLN A 117 -7.67 9.92 -1.29
C GLN A 117 -7.42 11.43 -1.28
N SER A 118 -7.93 12.12 -0.26
CA SER A 118 -7.77 13.56 -0.08
C SER A 118 -6.31 13.96 0.20
N MET A 119 -5.98 15.22 -0.03
CA MET A 119 -4.64 15.74 0.27
C MET A 119 -4.34 15.68 1.78
N SER A 120 -5.34 15.85 2.65
CA SER A 120 -5.19 15.70 4.10
C SER A 120 -4.79 14.28 4.52
N PHE A 121 -5.31 13.26 3.83
CA PHE A 121 -4.88 11.87 4.02
C PHE A 121 -3.38 11.69 3.75
N HIS A 122 -2.88 12.26 2.66
CA HIS A 122 -1.46 12.16 2.28
C HIS A 122 -0.54 13.01 3.16
N SER A 123 -0.98 14.19 3.59
CA SER A 123 -0.20 15.08 4.47
C SER A 123 0.03 14.48 5.86
N ASN A 124 -0.92 13.67 6.35
CA ASN A 124 -0.87 13.06 7.68
C ASN A 124 -0.19 11.68 7.68
N ARG A 125 0.33 11.20 6.55
CA ARG A 125 0.94 9.88 6.42
C ARG A 125 2.25 9.91 5.62
N PHE A 126 3.22 9.15 6.07
CA PHE A 126 4.48 9.01 5.36
C PHE A 126 4.30 8.17 4.08
N GLY A 127 4.72 8.69 2.93
CA GLY A 127 4.63 8.00 1.63
C GLY A 127 5.27 6.61 1.65
N GLY A 128 6.43 6.45 2.27
CA GLY A 128 7.09 5.16 2.42
C GLY A 128 6.25 4.13 3.19
N THR A 129 5.45 4.57 4.18
CA THR A 129 4.52 3.70 4.90
C THR A 129 3.40 3.21 3.98
N LEU A 130 2.85 4.08 3.14
CA LEU A 130 1.78 3.72 2.18
C LEU A 130 2.28 2.70 1.15
N VAL A 131 3.49 2.90 0.62
CA VAL A 131 4.15 1.94 -0.30
C VAL A 131 4.37 0.59 0.40
N SER A 132 4.89 0.60 1.63
CA SER A 132 5.09 -0.62 2.43
C SER A 132 3.78 -1.36 2.69
N GLN A 133 2.69 -0.66 3.05
CA GLN A 133 1.37 -1.25 3.28
C GLN A 133 0.81 -1.88 2.00
N THR A 134 0.98 -1.25 0.84
CA THR A 134 0.58 -1.80 -0.46
C THR A 134 1.34 -3.09 -0.77
N THR A 135 2.67 -3.09 -0.63
CA THR A 135 3.50 -4.27 -0.89
C THR A 135 3.16 -5.42 0.07
N LYS A 136 2.98 -5.12 1.37
CA LYS A 136 2.56 -6.09 2.37
C LYS A 136 1.17 -6.68 2.07
N PHE A 137 0.24 -5.87 1.58
CA PHE A 137 -1.10 -6.34 1.20
C PHE A 137 -1.06 -7.36 0.07
N MET A 138 -0.24 -7.13 -0.96
CA MET A 138 -0.04 -8.07 -2.05
C MET A 138 0.65 -9.37 -1.58
N SER A 139 1.75 -9.25 -0.84
CA SER A 139 2.48 -10.40 -0.31
C SER A 139 1.66 -11.23 0.67
N ALA A 140 0.77 -10.59 1.44
CA ALA A 140 -0.14 -11.27 2.35
C ALA A 140 -1.15 -12.16 1.61
N TYR A 141 -1.62 -11.75 0.43
CA TYR A 141 -2.47 -12.59 -0.42
C TYR A 141 -1.74 -13.86 -0.84
N GLN A 142 -0.50 -13.73 -1.34
CA GLN A 142 0.32 -14.88 -1.74
C GLN A 142 0.51 -15.84 -0.57
N GLN A 143 0.92 -15.33 0.61
CA GLN A 143 1.09 -16.14 1.81
C GLN A 143 -0.20 -16.84 2.24
N LEU A 144 -1.36 -16.22 2.07
CA LEU A 144 -2.66 -16.84 2.38
C LEU A 144 -3.00 -17.96 1.42
N ILE A 145 -2.85 -17.78 0.11
CA ILE A 145 -3.09 -18.82 -0.89
C ILE A 145 -2.13 -20.00 -0.67
N GLU A 146 -0.83 -19.76 -0.53
CA GLU A 146 0.14 -20.81 -0.21
C GLU A 146 -0.24 -21.57 1.07
N THR A 147 -0.62 -20.84 2.12
CA THR A 147 -0.99 -21.45 3.40
C THR A 147 -2.26 -22.29 3.28
N ILE A 148 -3.22 -21.91 2.45
CA ILE A 148 -4.42 -22.71 2.21
C ILE A 148 -4.07 -23.95 1.40
N MET A 149 -3.25 -23.83 0.35
CA MET A 149 -2.98 -24.91 -0.61
C MET A 149 -1.99 -25.97 -0.11
N PHE A 150 -1.00 -25.56 0.70
CA PHE A 150 0.03 -26.51 1.16
C PHE A 150 -0.27 -27.14 2.54
N PRO A 151 -0.52 -26.41 3.65
CA PRO A 151 -0.81 -27.08 4.91
C PRO A 151 -2.29 -27.39 5.13
N PHE A 152 -3.25 -26.51 4.78
CA PHE A 152 -4.64 -26.72 5.19
C PHE A 152 -5.42 -27.69 4.29
N LEU A 153 -5.39 -27.48 2.98
CA LEU A 153 -6.14 -28.32 2.05
C LEU A 153 -5.65 -29.77 2.03
N PRO A 154 -4.32 -30.06 1.98
CA PRO A 154 -3.83 -31.43 2.07
C PRO A 154 -4.22 -32.15 3.36
N VAL A 155 -4.25 -31.46 4.52
CA VAL A 155 -4.72 -32.09 5.77
C VAL A 155 -6.19 -32.50 5.67
N ILE A 156 -7.04 -31.61 5.17
CA ILE A 156 -8.48 -31.93 4.98
C ILE A 156 -8.63 -33.15 4.06
N CYS A 157 -7.94 -33.14 2.92
CA CYS A 157 -7.93 -34.27 2.00
C CYS A 157 -7.43 -35.55 2.68
N SER A 158 -6.36 -35.45 3.48
CA SER A 158 -5.78 -36.59 4.17
C SER A 158 -6.72 -37.20 5.21
N VAL A 159 -7.45 -36.41 5.96
CA VAL A 159 -8.49 -36.92 6.87
C VAL A 159 -9.57 -37.65 6.09
N ILE A 160 -10.04 -37.08 4.99
CA ILE A 160 -11.09 -37.67 4.14
C ILE A 160 -10.61 -39.03 3.55
N PHE A 161 -9.42 -39.05 2.96
CA PHE A 161 -8.89 -40.30 2.33
C PHE A 161 -8.55 -41.36 3.37
N THR A 162 -7.93 -41.00 4.49
CA THR A 162 -7.61 -41.94 5.57
C THR A 162 -8.88 -42.57 6.13
N CYS A 163 -9.90 -41.78 6.42
CA CYS A 163 -11.18 -42.28 6.90
C CYS A 163 -11.88 -43.12 5.81
N GLY A 164 -11.97 -42.64 4.58
CA GLY A 164 -12.67 -43.34 3.47
C GLY A 164 -12.09 -44.72 3.17
N ILE A 165 -10.77 -44.87 3.27
CA ILE A 165 -10.07 -46.14 2.93
C ILE A 165 -9.99 -47.09 4.13
N LEU A 166 -9.69 -46.58 5.34
CA LEU A 166 -9.48 -47.43 6.52
C LEU A 166 -10.76 -47.73 7.33
N LEU A 167 -11.76 -46.84 7.33
CA LEU A 167 -12.99 -47.04 8.12
C LEU A 167 -13.74 -48.34 7.79
N PRO A 168 -13.87 -48.74 6.50
CA PRO A 168 -14.52 -50.01 6.18
C PRO A 168 -13.70 -51.26 6.59
N ARG A 169 -12.37 -51.09 6.75
CA ARG A 169 -11.46 -52.23 7.03
C ARG A 169 -11.13 -52.36 8.53
N VAL A 170 -10.92 -51.22 9.19
CA VAL A 170 -10.40 -51.20 10.58
C VAL A 170 -11.05 -50.06 11.37
N PRO A 171 -12.39 -50.12 11.63
CA PRO A 171 -13.14 -49.02 12.22
C PRO A 171 -12.63 -48.60 13.60
N LEU A 172 -12.25 -49.59 14.46
CA LEU A 172 -11.74 -49.28 15.80
C LEU A 172 -10.45 -48.45 15.74
N TYR A 173 -9.55 -48.81 14.82
CA TYR A 173 -8.30 -48.04 14.62
C TYR A 173 -8.58 -46.61 14.19
N VAL A 174 -9.47 -46.41 13.22
CA VAL A 174 -9.82 -45.07 12.74
C VAL A 174 -10.42 -44.24 13.86
N ALA A 175 -11.28 -44.81 14.71
CA ALA A 175 -11.85 -44.12 15.87
C ALA A 175 -10.74 -43.65 16.84
N ILE A 176 -9.80 -44.53 17.20
CA ILE A 176 -8.66 -44.19 18.06
C ILE A 176 -7.79 -43.10 17.42
N LEU A 177 -7.45 -43.25 16.13
CA LEU A 177 -6.66 -42.29 15.38
C LEU A 177 -7.32 -40.89 15.40
N MET A 178 -8.63 -40.83 15.13
CA MET A 178 -9.37 -39.54 15.12
C MET A 178 -9.41 -38.89 16.51
N VAL A 179 -9.54 -39.66 17.59
CA VAL A 179 -9.44 -39.13 18.96
C VAL A 179 -8.04 -38.58 19.23
N LEU A 180 -6.98 -39.31 18.88
CA LEU A 180 -5.60 -38.86 19.05
C LEU A 180 -5.29 -37.60 18.23
N LEU A 181 -5.78 -37.51 16.99
CA LEU A 181 -5.66 -36.30 16.16
C LEU A 181 -6.43 -35.12 16.74
N ALA A 182 -7.62 -35.35 17.31
CA ALA A 182 -8.39 -34.30 18.00
C ALA A 182 -7.67 -33.79 19.25
N VAL A 183 -7.05 -34.69 20.02
CA VAL A 183 -6.19 -34.34 21.18
C VAL A 183 -4.97 -33.53 20.71
N TYR A 184 -4.31 -34.00 19.65
CA TYR A 184 -3.18 -33.29 19.03
C TYR A 184 -3.58 -31.85 18.63
N ALA A 185 -4.70 -31.71 17.89
CA ALA A 185 -5.18 -30.41 17.43
C ALA A 185 -5.52 -29.48 18.61
N SER A 186 -6.19 -30.02 19.65
CA SER A 186 -6.58 -29.27 20.85
C SER A 186 -5.35 -28.75 21.63
N ILE A 187 -4.37 -29.60 21.88
CA ILE A 187 -3.12 -29.23 22.56
C ILE A 187 -2.34 -28.23 21.70
N SER A 188 -2.19 -28.47 20.40
CA SER A 188 -1.52 -27.56 19.46
C SER A 188 -2.18 -26.18 19.45
N TYR A 189 -3.52 -26.10 19.44
CA TYR A 189 -4.25 -24.84 19.48
C TYR A 189 -4.07 -24.09 20.80
N TYR A 190 -4.09 -24.80 21.93
CA TYR A 190 -3.84 -24.22 23.25
C TYR A 190 -2.43 -23.60 23.36
N LEU A 191 -1.42 -24.35 22.96
CA LEU A 191 -0.03 -23.89 22.96
C LEU A 191 0.19 -22.74 21.95
N TYR A 192 -0.47 -22.79 20.81
CA TYR A 192 -0.45 -21.71 19.82
C TYR A 192 -0.96 -20.40 20.40
N LYS A 193 -2.10 -20.41 21.10
CA LYS A 193 -2.64 -19.20 21.77
C LYS A 193 -1.64 -18.55 22.71
N ARG A 194 -0.88 -19.35 23.47
CA ARG A 194 0.15 -18.87 24.38
C ARG A 194 1.33 -18.22 23.63
N ILE A 195 1.75 -18.82 22.51
CA ILE A 195 2.84 -18.30 21.69
C ILE A 195 2.43 -17.02 20.94
N LEU A 196 1.16 -16.87 20.60
CA LEU A 196 0.66 -15.70 19.86
C LEU A 196 0.97 -14.39 20.60
N SER A 197 0.77 -14.33 21.93
CA SER A 197 1.09 -13.14 22.71
C SER A 197 2.60 -12.84 22.77
N LEU A 198 3.44 -13.88 22.74
CA LEU A 198 4.90 -13.72 22.68
C LEU A 198 5.34 -13.23 21.28
N ASN A 199 4.69 -13.69 20.23
CA ASN A 199 4.93 -13.19 18.87
C ASN A 199 4.58 -11.70 18.73
N GLU A 200 3.45 -11.26 19.32
CA GLU A 200 3.05 -9.85 19.32
C GLU A 200 4.08 -8.98 20.06
N LYS A 201 4.58 -9.43 21.21
CA LYS A 201 5.61 -8.71 21.97
C LYS A 201 6.95 -8.66 21.23
N ALA A 202 7.36 -9.75 20.59
CA ALA A 202 8.57 -9.79 19.78
C ALA A 202 8.46 -8.88 18.55
N ALA A 203 7.31 -8.87 17.86
CA ALA A 203 7.04 -7.98 16.73
C ALA A 203 7.04 -6.51 17.16
N SER A 204 6.49 -6.17 18.34
CA SER A 204 6.53 -4.81 18.87
C SER A 204 7.96 -4.34 19.15
N ALA A 205 8.79 -5.19 19.76
CA ALA A 205 10.20 -4.87 19.98
C ALA A 205 10.97 -4.69 18.66
N GLN A 206 10.70 -5.54 17.65
CA GLN A 206 11.31 -5.40 16.33
C GLN A 206 10.88 -4.10 15.62
N ASN A 207 9.62 -3.70 15.76
CA ASN A 207 9.14 -2.44 15.21
C ASN A 207 9.80 -1.24 15.90
N GLN A 208 10.00 -1.29 17.20
CA GLN A 208 10.73 -0.26 17.95
C GLN A 208 12.17 -0.15 17.46
N LEU A 209 12.89 -1.26 17.33
CA LEU A 209 14.26 -1.28 16.80
C LEU A 209 14.33 -0.67 15.39
N SER A 210 13.36 -1.02 14.53
CA SER A 210 13.26 -0.44 13.19
C SER A 210 12.96 1.06 13.22
N GLY A 211 12.18 1.51 14.21
CA GLY A 211 11.90 2.93 14.46
C GLY A 211 13.17 3.69 14.80
N GLU A 212 13.95 3.23 15.80
CA GLU A 212 15.22 3.85 16.20
C GLU A 212 16.22 3.95 15.03
N LEU A 213 16.33 2.87 14.23
CA LEU A 213 17.18 2.88 13.05
C LEU A 213 16.71 3.92 12.02
N SER A 214 15.41 3.96 11.75
CA SER A 214 14.83 4.89 10.77
C SER A 214 15.00 6.33 11.20
N GLU A 215 14.85 6.63 12.49
CA GLU A 215 15.02 7.97 13.05
C GLU A 215 16.47 8.44 12.95
N SER A 216 17.44 7.60 13.37
CA SER A 216 18.86 7.92 13.29
C SER A 216 19.32 8.12 11.83
N VAL A 217 18.84 7.29 10.89
CA VAL A 217 19.17 7.42 9.46
C VAL A 217 18.52 8.66 8.83
N ALA A 218 17.26 8.95 9.17
CA ALA A 218 16.57 10.13 8.67
C ALA A 218 17.26 11.43 9.12
N ASN A 219 17.83 11.44 10.33
CA ASN A 219 18.51 12.58 10.93
C ASN A 219 20.05 12.45 10.90
N ILE A 220 20.59 11.67 9.98
CA ILE A 220 22.03 11.34 9.94
C ILE A 220 22.92 12.58 9.88
N LEU A 221 22.47 13.67 9.23
CA LEU A 221 23.20 14.93 9.19
C LEU A 221 23.36 15.50 10.60
N ALA A 222 22.32 15.48 11.43
CA ALA A 222 22.40 15.93 12.81
C ALA A 222 23.34 15.05 13.64
N VAL A 223 23.22 13.71 13.50
CA VAL A 223 24.11 12.76 14.18
C VAL A 223 25.57 13.08 13.84
N LYS A 224 25.88 13.29 12.56
CA LYS A 224 27.25 13.58 12.07
C LYS A 224 27.75 14.95 12.52
N THR A 225 26.91 16.00 12.43
CA THR A 225 27.32 17.37 12.77
C THR A 225 27.54 17.57 14.26
N TYR A 226 26.80 16.83 15.11
CA TYR A 226 26.99 16.88 16.56
C TYR A 226 27.93 15.81 17.11
N GLY A 227 28.47 14.91 16.27
CA GLY A 227 29.39 13.81 16.69
C GLY A 227 28.77 12.86 17.72
N ARG A 228 27.48 12.49 17.52
CA ARG A 228 26.70 11.69 18.49
C ARG A 228 26.48 10.23 18.06
N GLU A 229 27.35 9.69 17.22
CA GLU A 229 27.26 8.31 16.73
C GLU A 229 27.24 7.27 17.86
N ASP A 230 28.05 7.46 18.90
CA ASP A 230 28.11 6.53 20.03
C ASP A 230 26.83 6.59 20.88
N TYR A 231 26.21 7.77 21.00
CA TYR A 231 24.93 7.93 21.69
C TYR A 231 23.81 7.18 20.95
N GLU A 232 23.69 7.40 19.64
CA GLU A 232 22.70 6.71 18.80
C GLU A 232 22.92 5.19 18.79
N ARG A 233 24.18 4.76 18.73
CA ARG A 233 24.55 3.35 18.86
C ARG A 233 24.07 2.76 20.19
N GLY A 234 24.18 3.52 21.28
CA GLY A 234 23.70 3.10 22.61
C GLY A 234 22.18 2.93 22.64
N LEU A 235 21.41 3.82 22.01
CA LEU A 235 19.95 3.71 21.90
C LEU A 235 19.57 2.47 21.09
N PHE A 236 20.20 2.28 19.93
CA PHE A 236 19.98 1.13 19.07
C PHE A 236 20.33 -0.19 19.77
N ASP A 237 21.47 -0.26 20.50
CA ASP A 237 21.88 -1.45 21.27
C ASP A 237 20.86 -1.81 22.36
N ASN A 238 20.30 -0.82 23.06
CA ASN A 238 19.27 -1.06 24.06
C ASN A 238 17.99 -1.65 23.45
N ALA A 239 17.52 -1.09 22.34
CA ALA A 239 16.38 -1.62 21.60
C ALA A 239 16.65 -3.04 21.07
N ASN A 240 17.88 -3.29 20.57
CA ASN A 240 18.29 -4.61 20.07
C ASN A 240 18.36 -5.68 21.20
N ARG A 241 18.83 -5.32 22.39
CA ARG A 241 18.81 -6.23 23.57
C ARG A 241 17.38 -6.62 23.94
N GLU A 242 16.42 -5.69 23.85
CA GLU A 242 15.01 -6.01 24.09
C GLU A 242 14.47 -6.99 23.04
N VAL A 243 14.82 -6.81 21.76
CA VAL A 243 14.48 -7.77 20.68
C VAL A 243 15.03 -9.16 21.02
N VAL A 244 16.31 -9.27 21.35
CA VAL A 244 16.95 -10.55 21.72
C VAL A 244 16.25 -11.21 22.90
N ALA A 245 15.90 -10.43 23.94
CA ALA A 245 15.20 -10.95 25.11
C ALA A 245 13.80 -11.49 24.79
N ARG A 246 13.04 -10.77 23.94
CA ARG A 246 11.69 -11.19 23.51
C ARG A 246 11.74 -12.38 22.56
N ASP A 247 12.66 -12.36 21.60
CA ASP A 247 12.84 -13.47 20.66
C ASP A 247 13.31 -14.75 21.36
N SER A 248 14.19 -14.66 22.35
CA SER A 248 14.61 -15.81 23.15
C SER A 248 13.42 -16.45 23.89
N LYS A 249 12.54 -15.65 24.49
CA LYS A 249 11.32 -16.17 25.14
C LYS A 249 10.38 -16.85 24.13
N ARG A 250 10.23 -16.25 22.95
CA ARG A 250 9.44 -16.80 21.84
C ARG A 250 10.03 -18.12 21.35
N MET A 251 11.36 -18.17 21.17
CA MET A 251 12.08 -19.36 20.75
C MET A 251 11.86 -20.52 21.72
N TRP A 252 12.07 -20.30 23.02
CA TRP A 252 11.85 -21.35 24.04
C TRP A 252 10.40 -21.85 24.06
N ALA A 253 9.43 -20.97 23.97
CA ALA A 253 8.02 -21.37 23.88
C ALA A 253 7.72 -22.19 22.61
N SER A 254 8.33 -21.83 21.49
CA SER A 254 8.19 -22.58 20.22
C SER A 254 8.85 -23.96 20.30
N LEU A 255 10.05 -24.05 20.88
CA LEU A 255 10.74 -25.33 21.10
C LEU A 255 9.94 -26.24 22.03
N THR A 256 9.43 -25.71 23.17
CA THR A 256 8.58 -26.46 24.08
C THR A 256 7.35 -27.02 23.39
N ARG A 257 6.68 -26.22 22.54
CA ARG A 257 5.57 -26.69 21.72
C ARG A 257 6.03 -27.80 20.78
N GLY A 258 7.17 -27.64 20.09
CA GLY A 258 7.72 -28.64 19.18
C GLY A 258 7.97 -29.98 19.88
N ILE A 259 8.55 -29.94 21.08
CA ILE A 259 8.79 -31.15 21.88
C ILE A 259 7.47 -31.82 22.27
N ILE A 260 6.48 -31.07 22.77
CA ILE A 260 5.16 -31.63 23.15
C ILE A 260 4.47 -32.28 21.94
N THR A 261 4.46 -31.61 20.79
CA THR A 261 3.84 -32.16 19.57
C THR A 261 4.59 -33.37 19.06
N ALA A 262 5.93 -33.41 19.16
CA ALA A 262 6.73 -34.58 18.82
C ALA A 262 6.41 -35.77 19.75
N CYS A 263 6.27 -35.55 21.05
CA CYS A 263 5.85 -36.61 21.98
C CYS A 263 4.48 -37.18 21.63
N ILE A 264 3.51 -36.34 21.28
CA ILE A 264 2.19 -36.82 20.81
C ILE A 264 2.31 -37.62 19.53
N THR A 265 3.15 -37.18 18.58
CA THR A 265 3.44 -37.92 17.35
C THR A 265 4.01 -39.31 17.67
N VAL A 266 4.95 -39.42 18.61
CA VAL A 266 5.50 -40.72 19.07
C VAL A 266 4.40 -41.59 19.67
N VAL A 267 3.48 -41.05 20.46
CA VAL A 267 2.35 -41.80 21.01
C VAL A 267 1.45 -42.33 19.88
N ILE A 268 1.10 -41.48 18.90
CA ILE A 268 0.30 -41.90 17.75
C ILE A 268 0.99 -43.03 17.00
N MET A 269 2.27 -42.90 16.69
CA MET A 269 3.05 -43.92 15.98
C MET A 269 3.22 -45.21 16.79
N SER A 270 3.33 -45.13 18.12
CA SER A 270 3.36 -46.29 19.01
C SER A 270 2.04 -47.07 18.96
N VAL A 271 0.89 -46.39 18.97
CA VAL A 271 -0.43 -47.02 18.79
C VAL A 271 -0.51 -47.75 17.45
N VAL A 272 -0.06 -47.10 16.36
CA VAL A 272 0.03 -47.77 15.03
C VAL A 272 0.87 -49.01 15.10
N THR A 273 2.06 -48.95 15.75
CA THR A 273 2.98 -50.08 15.86
C THR A 273 2.35 -51.25 16.62
N VAL A 274 1.57 -50.98 17.67
CA VAL A 274 0.83 -52.05 18.40
C VAL A 274 -0.22 -52.69 17.49
N PHE A 275 -0.97 -51.90 16.72
CA PHE A 275 -1.93 -52.48 15.75
C PHE A 275 -1.23 -53.25 14.61
N ILE A 276 -0.04 -52.83 14.18
CA ILE A 276 0.74 -53.56 13.18
C ILE A 276 1.19 -54.89 13.75
N ALA A 277 1.75 -54.88 14.98
CA ALA A 277 2.28 -56.11 15.61
C ALA A 277 1.18 -57.15 15.90
N GLY A 278 0.02 -56.72 16.40
CA GLY A 278 -1.09 -57.59 16.81
C GLY A 278 -2.26 -57.69 15.83
N GLY A 279 -2.30 -56.83 14.81
CA GLY A 279 -3.51 -56.61 13.99
C GLY A 279 -3.93 -57.82 13.20
N ASN A 280 -2.99 -58.57 12.67
CA ASN A 280 -3.31 -59.83 11.97
C ASN A 280 -3.86 -60.88 12.95
N ALA A 281 -3.21 -61.07 14.09
CA ALA A 281 -3.61 -62.08 15.08
C ALA A 281 -4.92 -61.73 15.79
N TRP A 282 -5.16 -60.47 16.13
CA TRP A 282 -6.33 -60.06 16.93
C TRP A 282 -7.54 -59.71 16.09
N TYR A 283 -7.33 -59.17 14.88
CA TYR A 283 -8.40 -58.59 14.06
C TYR A 283 -8.43 -59.14 12.63
N GLY A 284 -7.57 -60.09 12.26
CA GLY A 284 -7.50 -60.65 10.92
C GLY A 284 -7.12 -59.63 9.82
N ILE A 285 -6.37 -58.57 10.21
CA ILE A 285 -5.97 -57.51 9.29
C ILE A 285 -4.91 -58.02 8.34
N THR A 286 -5.09 -57.78 7.05
CA THR A 286 -4.13 -58.23 6.02
C THR A 286 -2.82 -57.45 6.09
N PRO A 287 -1.66 -58.04 5.72
CA PRO A 287 -0.36 -57.37 5.71
C PRO A 287 -0.35 -56.06 4.92
N GLY A 288 -1.02 -56.02 3.75
CA GLY A 288 -1.14 -54.83 2.94
C GLY A 288 -1.95 -53.71 3.64
N THR A 289 -3.02 -54.08 4.37
CA THR A 289 -3.76 -53.11 5.17
C THR A 289 -2.90 -52.51 6.28
N LEU A 290 -2.01 -53.28 6.91
CA LEU A 290 -1.05 -52.78 7.91
C LEU A 290 -0.08 -51.74 7.30
N VAL A 291 0.38 -51.95 6.06
CA VAL A 291 1.22 -50.98 5.33
C VAL A 291 0.47 -49.68 5.09
N VAL A 292 -0.79 -49.74 4.68
CA VAL A 292 -1.63 -48.55 4.48
C VAL A 292 -1.86 -47.80 5.80
N MET A 293 -2.16 -48.52 6.89
CA MET A 293 -2.33 -47.95 8.22
C MET A 293 -1.09 -47.15 8.65
N PHE A 294 0.09 -47.74 8.49
CA PHE A 294 1.35 -47.03 8.83
C PHE A 294 1.56 -45.80 7.97
N THR A 295 1.49 -45.96 6.65
CA THR A 295 1.80 -44.89 5.70
C THR A 295 0.84 -43.72 5.80
N TYR A 296 -0.47 -44.00 5.91
CA TYR A 296 -1.48 -42.95 6.00
C TYR A 296 -1.42 -42.19 7.35
N THR A 297 -1.15 -42.93 8.43
CA THR A 297 -0.97 -42.30 9.74
C THR A 297 0.28 -41.44 9.79
N TYR A 298 1.38 -41.92 9.22
CA TYR A 298 2.61 -41.15 9.09
C TYR A 298 2.36 -39.88 8.26
N THR A 299 1.70 -39.99 7.12
CA THR A 299 1.38 -38.86 6.23
C THR A 299 0.51 -37.81 6.93
N ILE A 300 -0.61 -38.24 7.55
CA ILE A 300 -1.51 -37.31 8.23
C ILE A 300 -0.85 -36.62 9.42
N THR A 301 -0.05 -37.37 10.20
CA THR A 301 0.64 -36.82 11.36
C THR A 301 1.70 -35.79 10.96
N ASN A 302 2.46 -36.04 9.88
CA ASN A 302 3.39 -35.06 9.34
C ASN A 302 2.69 -33.79 8.84
N GLN A 303 1.55 -33.94 8.15
CA GLN A 303 0.77 -32.79 7.67
C GLN A 303 0.23 -31.95 8.83
N PHE A 304 -0.19 -32.57 9.95
CA PHE A 304 -0.60 -31.85 11.15
C PHE A 304 0.54 -31.00 11.76
N ASN A 305 1.79 -31.45 11.68
CA ASN A 305 2.94 -30.66 12.09
C ASN A 305 3.09 -29.36 11.28
N PHE A 306 2.72 -29.36 9.98
CA PHE A 306 2.76 -28.18 9.13
C PHE A 306 1.63 -27.18 9.42
N ILE A 307 0.48 -27.62 9.99
CA ILE A 307 -0.64 -26.69 10.35
C ILE A 307 -0.17 -25.60 11.31
N ASN A 308 0.67 -25.94 12.28
CA ASN A 308 1.15 -24.96 13.27
C ASN A 308 1.92 -23.80 12.62
N ASN A 309 2.74 -24.10 11.62
CA ASN A 309 3.45 -23.08 10.84
C ASN A 309 2.49 -22.33 9.92
N GLY A 310 1.50 -23.00 9.36
CA GLY A 310 0.43 -22.42 8.57
C GLY A 310 -0.38 -21.40 9.37
N LEU A 311 -0.78 -21.71 10.59
CA LEU A 311 -1.51 -20.78 11.46
C LEU A 311 -0.70 -19.50 11.77
N GLN A 312 0.61 -19.62 11.96
CA GLN A 312 1.47 -18.45 12.15
C GLN A 312 1.55 -17.58 10.91
N ARG A 313 1.75 -18.19 9.72
CA ARG A 313 1.75 -17.47 8.43
C ARG A 313 0.41 -16.79 8.17
N PHE A 314 -0.69 -17.50 8.44
CA PHE A 314 -2.04 -16.99 8.28
C PHE A 314 -2.28 -15.70 9.11
N ASN A 315 -1.93 -15.72 10.40
CA ASN A 315 -2.08 -14.54 11.25
C ASN A 315 -1.14 -13.39 10.85
N ARG A 316 0.10 -13.70 10.44
CA ARG A 316 1.02 -12.68 9.94
C ARG A 316 0.46 -12.02 8.69
N ALA A 317 -0.03 -12.79 7.73
CA ALA A 317 -0.63 -12.27 6.50
C ALA A 317 -1.80 -11.32 6.78
N PHE A 318 -2.69 -11.64 7.73
CA PHE A 318 -3.75 -10.70 8.13
C PHE A 318 -3.22 -9.44 8.82
N GLY A 319 -2.18 -9.58 9.64
CA GLY A 319 -1.50 -8.43 10.24
C GLY A 319 -0.91 -7.50 9.18
N ASP A 320 -0.19 -8.08 8.21
CA ASP A 320 0.43 -7.36 7.10
C ASP A 320 -0.59 -6.70 6.17
N ALA A 321 -1.73 -7.35 5.95
CA ALA A 321 -2.81 -6.81 5.11
C ALA A 321 -3.64 -5.72 5.80
N SER A 322 -3.62 -5.64 7.11
CA SER A 322 -4.55 -4.82 7.91
C SER A 322 -4.45 -3.33 7.58
N GLY A 323 -3.25 -2.80 7.38
CA GLY A 323 -3.01 -1.40 7.08
C GLY A 323 -3.66 -0.96 5.77
N MET A 324 -3.42 -1.70 4.69
CA MET A 324 -4.03 -1.38 3.39
C MET A 324 -5.54 -1.64 3.38
N THR A 325 -6.02 -2.67 4.09
CA THR A 325 -7.45 -2.91 4.25
C THR A 325 -8.15 -1.72 4.91
N ALA A 326 -7.54 -1.13 5.94
CA ALA A 326 -8.08 0.06 6.60
C ALA A 326 -8.17 1.25 5.63
N ILE A 327 -7.15 1.45 4.77
CA ILE A 327 -7.15 2.49 3.75
C ILE A 327 -8.23 2.27 2.70
N LEU A 328 -8.43 1.03 2.24
CA LEU A 328 -9.49 0.69 1.29
C LEU A 328 -10.90 0.96 1.82
N ASP A 329 -11.07 0.88 3.15
CA ASP A 329 -12.33 1.15 3.83
C ASP A 329 -12.49 2.62 4.26
N GLU A 330 -11.43 3.42 4.17
CA GLU A 330 -11.45 4.82 4.60
C GLU A 330 -12.29 5.66 3.62
N PRO A 331 -13.27 6.43 4.12
CA PRO A 331 -14.11 7.24 3.26
C PRO A 331 -13.28 8.32 2.55
N ARG A 332 -13.59 8.56 1.29
CA ARG A 332 -13.00 9.66 0.53
C ARG A 332 -13.64 10.96 1.01
N LEU A 333 -12.86 11.85 1.59
CA LEU A 333 -13.35 13.13 2.10
C LEU A 333 -13.76 14.09 0.98
N VAL A 334 -13.12 13.97 -0.19
CA VAL A 334 -13.46 14.75 -1.39
C VAL A 334 -13.77 13.76 -2.51
N ALA A 335 -15.01 13.72 -2.97
CA ALA A 335 -15.48 12.80 -3.99
C ALA A 335 -16.33 13.52 -5.03
N ASP A 336 -16.22 13.11 -6.27
CA ASP A 336 -17.08 13.62 -7.33
C ASP A 336 -18.50 13.05 -7.18
N LYS A 337 -19.51 13.87 -7.48
CA LYS A 337 -20.89 13.41 -7.54
C LYS A 337 -21.05 12.39 -8.67
N PRO A 338 -21.89 11.36 -8.51
CA PRO A 338 -22.15 10.42 -9.60
C PRO A 338 -22.65 11.13 -10.85
N GLY A 339 -21.94 10.96 -11.96
CA GLY A 339 -22.28 11.61 -13.24
C GLY A 339 -21.94 13.10 -13.31
N ALA A 340 -21.06 13.61 -12.45
CA ALA A 340 -20.61 14.99 -12.51
C ALA A 340 -20.05 15.35 -13.90
N PRO A 341 -20.49 16.48 -14.50
CA PRO A 341 -19.97 16.95 -15.78
C PRO A 341 -18.54 17.47 -15.65
N ASP A 342 -17.87 17.62 -16.78
CA ASP A 342 -16.59 18.31 -16.84
C ASP A 342 -16.77 19.84 -16.76
N LEU A 343 -15.93 20.50 -15.96
CA LEU A 343 -15.86 21.96 -15.89
C LEU A 343 -15.34 22.52 -17.22
N LYS A 344 -16.03 23.54 -17.74
CA LYS A 344 -15.63 24.26 -18.96
C LYS A 344 -15.40 25.72 -18.62
N VAL A 345 -14.14 26.13 -18.57
CA VAL A 345 -13.75 27.52 -18.30
C VAL A 345 -13.55 28.24 -19.61
N SER A 346 -14.23 29.37 -19.77
CA SER A 346 -14.16 30.22 -20.98
C SER A 346 -13.45 31.54 -20.72
N ARG A 347 -13.68 32.16 -19.60
CA ARG A 347 -13.11 33.46 -19.20
C ARG A 347 -12.30 33.41 -17.92
N GLY A 348 -12.68 32.49 -17.00
CA GLY A 348 -11.98 32.27 -15.75
C GLY A 348 -12.37 33.24 -14.63
N ALA A 349 -13.58 33.79 -14.59
CA ALA A 349 -14.08 34.53 -13.44
C ALA A 349 -14.27 33.59 -12.25
N ILE A 350 -13.89 34.03 -11.04
CA ILE A 350 -13.92 33.22 -9.82
C ILE A 350 -14.78 33.92 -8.76
N ASP A 351 -15.71 33.15 -8.16
CA ASP A 351 -16.58 33.66 -7.10
C ASP A 351 -16.52 32.72 -5.89
N PHE A 352 -16.17 33.26 -4.73
CA PHE A 352 -16.35 32.64 -3.43
C PHE A 352 -17.58 33.27 -2.79
N GLN A 353 -18.59 32.45 -2.46
CA GLN A 353 -19.88 32.93 -1.98
C GLN A 353 -20.23 32.22 -0.66
N ASP A 354 -20.37 33.01 0.41
CA ASP A 354 -20.75 32.55 1.76
C ASP A 354 -19.94 31.33 2.24
N ILE A 355 -18.62 31.35 2.05
CA ILE A 355 -17.77 30.19 2.37
C ILE A 355 -17.59 30.02 3.86
N ASP A 356 -18.08 28.90 4.40
CA ASP A 356 -17.72 28.40 5.73
C ASP A 356 -16.73 27.25 5.61
N PHE A 357 -15.59 27.40 6.28
CA PHE A 357 -14.56 26.36 6.30
C PHE A 357 -13.81 26.27 7.62
N PHE A 358 -13.70 25.04 8.14
CA PHE A 358 -12.86 24.72 9.30
C PHE A 358 -12.05 23.44 9.06
N TYR A 359 -10.85 23.40 9.63
CA TYR A 359 -10.09 22.16 9.74
C TYR A 359 -10.55 21.34 10.94
N THR A 360 -10.61 20.02 10.78
CA THR A 360 -10.90 19.09 11.87
C THR A 360 -9.64 18.30 12.20
N ASP A 361 -9.18 18.41 13.45
CA ASP A 361 -8.10 17.58 13.97
C ASP A 361 -8.60 16.82 15.21
N GLY A 362 -8.88 15.53 15.04
CA GLY A 362 -9.57 14.74 16.04
C GLY A 362 -10.95 15.33 16.38
N ASN A 363 -11.14 15.82 17.61
CA ASN A 363 -12.35 16.49 18.05
C ASN A 363 -12.28 18.02 17.99
N ALA A 364 -11.11 18.60 17.68
CA ALA A 364 -10.92 20.04 17.59
C ALA A 364 -11.32 20.57 16.22
N LYS A 365 -12.07 21.67 16.17
CA LYS A 365 -12.42 22.41 14.97
C LYS A 365 -11.71 23.75 15.00
N THR A 366 -10.94 24.06 13.97
CA THR A 366 -10.28 25.34 13.80
C THR A 366 -10.93 26.06 12.63
N GLN A 367 -11.77 27.07 12.94
CA GLN A 367 -12.43 27.91 11.93
C GLN A 367 -11.38 28.71 11.16
N VAL A 368 -11.50 28.70 9.83
CA VAL A 368 -10.63 29.50 8.94
C VAL A 368 -11.44 30.56 8.20
N PHE A 369 -12.60 30.21 7.68
CA PHE A 369 -13.51 31.13 7.01
C PHE A 369 -14.90 31.05 7.65
N ASP A 370 -15.55 32.22 7.77
CA ASP A 370 -16.90 32.40 8.29
C ASP A 370 -17.62 33.39 7.36
N LYS A 371 -18.51 32.90 6.50
CA LYS A 371 -19.22 33.62 5.45
C LYS A 371 -18.29 34.50 4.59
N PHE A 372 -17.20 33.86 4.14
CA PHE A 372 -16.21 34.56 3.34
C PHE A 372 -16.71 34.73 1.89
N GLU A 373 -16.59 35.98 1.41
CA GLU A 373 -16.95 36.37 0.03
C GLU A 373 -15.76 37.01 -0.68
N LEU A 374 -15.53 36.60 -1.93
CA LEU A 374 -14.53 37.25 -2.79
C LEU A 374 -14.91 37.01 -4.26
N HIS A 375 -15.06 38.09 -5.03
CA HIS A 375 -15.26 38.07 -6.46
C HIS A 375 -13.99 38.50 -7.18
N ILE A 376 -13.54 37.69 -8.16
CA ILE A 376 -12.38 37.96 -9.03
C ILE A 376 -12.85 37.94 -10.49
N PRO A 377 -12.93 39.10 -11.14
CA PRO A 377 -13.27 39.20 -12.56
C PRO A 377 -12.29 38.42 -13.45
N ALA A 378 -12.79 37.97 -14.60
CA ALA A 378 -11.97 37.31 -15.61
C ALA A 378 -10.78 38.19 -16.04
N GLY A 379 -9.58 37.59 -16.08
CA GLY A 379 -8.33 38.25 -16.46
C GLY A 379 -7.72 39.16 -15.39
N GLN A 380 -8.34 39.32 -14.20
CA GLN A 380 -7.79 40.13 -13.12
C GLN A 380 -6.68 39.36 -12.37
N ARG A 381 -5.59 40.08 -12.05
CA ARG A 381 -4.47 39.57 -11.23
C ARG A 381 -4.63 40.07 -9.80
N VAL A 382 -4.94 39.16 -8.88
CA VAL A 382 -5.22 39.46 -7.47
C VAL A 382 -4.10 38.95 -6.59
N GLY A 383 -3.52 39.81 -5.76
CA GLY A 383 -2.56 39.47 -4.71
C GLY A 383 -3.26 39.21 -3.39
N LEU A 384 -3.03 38.04 -2.78
CA LEU A 384 -3.48 37.72 -1.43
C LEU A 384 -2.35 37.97 -0.43
N VAL A 385 -2.56 38.92 0.48
CA VAL A 385 -1.59 39.36 1.49
C VAL A 385 -2.19 39.16 2.89
N GLY A 386 -1.36 39.07 3.92
CA GLY A 386 -1.78 38.97 5.32
C GLY A 386 -0.80 38.14 6.16
N MET A 387 -0.98 38.15 7.46
CA MET A 387 -0.13 37.42 8.41
C MET A 387 -0.16 35.90 8.16
N SER A 388 0.81 35.16 8.73
CA SER A 388 0.79 33.71 8.71
C SER A 388 -0.46 33.18 9.42
N GLY A 389 -1.18 32.24 8.82
CA GLY A 389 -2.44 31.74 9.38
C GLY A 389 -3.70 32.50 8.95
N ALA A 390 -3.60 33.58 8.20
CA ALA A 390 -4.77 34.38 7.75
C ALA A 390 -5.70 33.67 6.77
N GLY A 391 -5.36 32.46 6.30
CA GLY A 391 -6.22 31.66 5.40
C GLY A 391 -5.80 31.66 3.93
N LYS A 392 -4.74 32.38 3.51
CA LYS A 392 -4.31 32.52 2.09
C LYS A 392 -4.13 31.19 1.38
N THR A 393 -3.29 30.30 1.90
CA THR A 393 -3.05 28.96 1.33
C THR A 393 -4.30 28.05 1.43
N THR A 394 -5.16 28.27 2.42
CA THR A 394 -6.43 27.56 2.54
C THR A 394 -7.35 27.91 1.37
N LEU A 395 -7.45 29.20 1.02
CA LEU A 395 -8.27 29.67 -0.10
C LEU A 395 -7.85 29.00 -1.42
N THR A 396 -6.55 28.94 -1.69
CA THR A 396 -6.02 28.26 -2.90
C THR A 396 -6.29 26.76 -2.89
N LYS A 397 -6.19 26.10 -1.74
CA LYS A 397 -6.53 24.69 -1.60
C LYS A 397 -8.02 24.40 -1.84
N LEU A 398 -8.91 25.29 -1.39
CA LEU A 398 -10.34 25.20 -1.61
C LEU A 398 -10.69 25.39 -3.10
N LEU A 399 -10.07 26.36 -3.78
CA LEU A 399 -10.25 26.57 -5.22
C LEU A 399 -9.82 25.34 -6.04
N LEU A 400 -8.72 24.67 -5.65
CA LEU A 400 -8.26 23.42 -6.26
C LEU A 400 -9.09 22.20 -5.81
N ARG A 401 -10.09 22.42 -4.96
CA ARG A 401 -10.89 21.36 -4.35
C ARG A 401 -10.03 20.23 -3.77
N LEU A 402 -8.97 20.59 -3.03
CA LEU A 402 -8.16 19.66 -2.24
C LEU A 402 -8.83 19.34 -0.89
N SER A 403 -9.81 20.15 -0.50
CA SER A 403 -10.76 19.95 0.59
C SER A 403 -12.11 20.50 0.13
N ASP A 404 -13.22 19.88 0.52
CA ASP A 404 -14.56 20.43 0.32
C ASP A 404 -14.91 21.42 1.44
N ILE A 405 -15.67 22.48 1.11
CA ILE A 405 -16.21 23.46 2.06
C ILE A 405 -17.39 22.85 2.83
N GLN A 406 -17.71 23.41 4.01
CA GLN A 406 -18.86 23.00 4.79
C GLN A 406 -20.15 23.66 4.30
N GLU A 407 -20.11 24.98 4.07
CA GLU A 407 -21.25 25.77 3.56
C GLU A 407 -20.78 26.74 2.49
N GLY A 408 -21.71 27.26 1.68
CA GLY A 408 -21.43 28.19 0.59
C GLY A 408 -21.13 27.49 -0.74
N GLN A 409 -20.55 28.24 -1.69
CA GLN A 409 -20.15 27.71 -2.99
C GLN A 409 -18.96 28.47 -3.60
N ILE A 410 -18.16 27.73 -4.38
CA ILE A 410 -17.07 28.30 -5.18
C ILE A 410 -17.42 28.10 -6.65
N LEU A 411 -17.48 29.18 -7.40
CA LEU A 411 -17.86 29.16 -8.82
C LEU A 411 -16.67 29.56 -9.70
N ILE A 412 -16.54 28.92 -10.84
CA ILE A 412 -15.69 29.38 -11.96
C ILE A 412 -16.58 29.54 -13.18
N ASP A 413 -16.61 30.76 -13.75
CA ASP A 413 -17.54 31.15 -14.82
C ASP A 413 -19.00 30.76 -14.51
N GLY A 414 -19.44 30.94 -13.25
CA GLY A 414 -20.79 30.59 -12.79
C GLY A 414 -21.07 29.11 -12.57
N GLN A 415 -20.08 28.21 -12.78
CA GLN A 415 -20.21 26.78 -12.55
C GLN A 415 -19.65 26.40 -11.18
N ASN A 416 -20.46 25.72 -10.34
CA ASN A 416 -20.01 25.29 -9.01
C ASN A 416 -18.99 24.14 -9.13
N ILE A 417 -17.78 24.35 -8.58
CA ILE A 417 -16.70 23.38 -8.64
C ILE A 417 -17.04 22.06 -7.90
N ALA A 418 -17.97 22.09 -6.95
CA ALA A 418 -18.44 20.90 -6.23
C ALA A 418 -19.32 19.99 -7.10
N ASP A 419 -19.89 20.52 -8.16
CA ASP A 419 -20.78 19.79 -9.09
C ASP A 419 -20.06 19.26 -10.33
N THR A 420 -18.78 19.56 -10.49
CA THR A 420 -17.95 19.13 -11.61
C THR A 420 -16.91 18.08 -11.18
N THR A 421 -16.29 17.39 -12.15
CA THR A 421 -15.22 16.44 -11.86
C THR A 421 -13.95 17.16 -11.39
N GLN A 422 -13.31 16.67 -10.33
CA GLN A 422 -12.05 17.23 -9.82
C GLN A 422 -10.96 17.25 -10.89
N GLN A 423 -10.95 16.25 -11.76
CA GLN A 423 -9.95 16.13 -12.82
C GLN A 423 -10.11 17.26 -13.84
N SER A 424 -11.34 17.56 -14.28
CA SER A 424 -11.61 18.65 -15.22
C SER A 424 -11.30 20.01 -14.59
N LEU A 425 -11.70 20.23 -13.32
CA LEU A 425 -11.39 21.44 -12.56
C LEU A 425 -9.88 21.71 -12.54
N ARG A 426 -9.09 20.71 -12.09
CA ARG A 426 -7.63 20.87 -11.93
C ARG A 426 -6.89 20.98 -13.26
N ARG A 427 -7.48 20.55 -14.38
CA ARG A 427 -6.94 20.78 -15.72
C ARG A 427 -7.17 22.20 -16.23
N GLN A 428 -8.06 22.97 -15.62
CA GLN A 428 -8.32 24.37 -15.97
C GLN A 428 -7.55 25.37 -15.08
N ILE A 429 -6.84 24.90 -14.07
CA ILE A 429 -6.11 25.73 -13.14
C ILE A 429 -4.62 25.34 -13.17
N ALA A 430 -3.76 26.25 -13.59
CA ALA A 430 -2.32 26.09 -13.43
C ALA A 430 -1.94 26.46 -11.98
N TYR A 431 -1.20 25.57 -11.32
CA TYR A 431 -0.74 25.79 -9.94
C TYR A 431 0.79 25.75 -9.85
N VAL A 432 1.39 26.80 -9.36
CA VAL A 432 2.83 26.88 -9.08
C VAL A 432 3.01 26.96 -7.56
N PRO A 433 3.47 25.87 -6.92
CA PRO A 433 3.63 25.80 -5.48
C PRO A 433 4.87 26.57 -5.00
N GLN A 434 4.92 26.86 -3.68
CA GLN A 434 6.06 27.45 -3.00
C GLN A 434 7.34 26.65 -3.20
N GLU A 435 7.28 25.34 -2.99
CA GLU A 435 8.36 24.41 -3.32
C GLU A 435 8.05 23.63 -4.59
N ALA A 436 8.81 23.88 -5.63
CA ALA A 436 8.68 23.16 -6.90
C ALA A 436 9.20 21.73 -6.75
N LEU A 437 8.31 20.78 -6.50
CA LEU A 437 8.62 19.36 -6.48
C LEU A 437 8.63 18.80 -7.90
N LEU A 438 9.73 18.14 -8.26
CA LEU A 438 9.89 17.47 -9.54
C LEU A 438 9.84 15.95 -9.34
N PHE A 439 9.27 15.26 -10.33
CA PHE A 439 9.32 13.81 -10.40
C PHE A 439 10.76 13.35 -10.72
N HIS A 440 11.16 12.21 -10.22
CA HIS A 440 12.41 11.54 -10.62
C HIS A 440 12.32 11.03 -12.06
N ARG A 441 12.26 11.97 -13.00
CA ARG A 441 12.12 11.77 -14.44
C ARG A 441 13.02 12.77 -15.18
N SER A 442 13.04 12.72 -16.51
CA SER A 442 13.72 13.72 -17.31
C SER A 442 13.11 15.12 -17.14
N ILE A 443 13.88 16.17 -17.48
CA ILE A 443 13.37 17.55 -17.48
C ILE A 443 12.21 17.68 -18.49
N ALA A 444 12.34 17.07 -19.67
CA ALA A 444 11.26 17.06 -20.68
C ALA A 444 9.97 16.49 -20.11
N GLU A 445 10.00 15.32 -19.45
CA GLU A 445 8.83 14.70 -18.84
C GLU A 445 8.26 15.53 -17.70
N ASN A 446 9.11 16.23 -16.93
CA ASN A 446 8.65 17.13 -15.88
C ASN A 446 7.92 18.35 -16.45
N ILE A 447 8.36 18.94 -17.55
CA ILE A 447 7.68 20.05 -18.21
C ILE A 447 6.40 19.56 -18.88
N SER A 448 6.44 18.46 -19.63
CA SER A 448 5.29 17.90 -20.34
C SER A 448 4.22 17.31 -19.42
N TYR A 449 4.45 17.20 -18.10
CA TYR A 449 3.47 16.69 -17.15
C TYR A 449 2.14 17.48 -17.17
N GLY A 450 2.19 18.80 -17.44
CA GLY A 450 1.00 19.63 -17.63
C GLY A 450 0.23 19.34 -18.94
N LYS A 451 0.92 18.80 -19.97
CA LYS A 451 0.36 18.44 -21.28
C LYS A 451 1.17 17.28 -21.86
N PRO A 452 0.81 16.02 -21.53
CA PRO A 452 1.61 14.84 -21.88
C PRO A 452 1.89 14.65 -23.38
N ASP A 453 0.98 15.09 -24.24
CA ASP A 453 1.07 14.95 -25.70
C ASP A 453 1.82 16.13 -26.39
N ALA A 454 2.52 16.96 -25.61
CA ALA A 454 3.23 18.11 -26.15
C ALA A 454 4.47 17.68 -26.96
N SER A 455 4.68 18.31 -28.12
CA SER A 455 5.89 18.10 -28.91
C SER A 455 7.13 18.71 -28.22
N MET A 456 8.32 18.20 -28.57
CA MET A 456 9.58 18.77 -28.05
C MET A 456 9.72 20.26 -28.38
N GLU A 457 9.17 20.72 -29.53
CA GLU A 457 9.18 22.13 -29.87
C GLU A 457 8.33 22.96 -28.90
N GLN A 458 7.15 22.46 -28.50
CA GLN A 458 6.30 23.09 -27.49
C GLN A 458 7.00 23.11 -26.12
N ILE A 459 7.64 22.02 -25.73
CA ILE A 459 8.40 21.92 -24.49
C ILE A 459 9.57 22.93 -24.48
N ARG A 460 10.33 23.05 -25.58
CA ARG A 460 11.42 24.05 -25.72
C ARG A 460 10.89 25.48 -25.66
N ARG A 461 9.76 25.75 -26.28
CA ARG A 461 9.11 27.07 -26.24
C ARG A 461 8.72 27.43 -24.80
N ALA A 462 8.05 26.53 -24.07
CA ALA A 462 7.70 26.73 -22.68
C ALA A 462 8.94 26.92 -21.78
N ALA A 463 9.98 26.13 -21.99
CA ALA A 463 11.25 26.27 -21.28
C ALA A 463 11.91 27.64 -21.57
N LYS A 464 11.85 28.14 -22.81
CA LYS A 464 12.35 29.46 -23.18
C LYS A 464 11.58 30.57 -22.50
N GLN A 465 10.24 30.52 -22.51
CA GLN A 465 9.37 31.48 -21.84
C GLN A 465 9.55 31.50 -20.32
N ALA A 466 9.91 30.35 -19.74
CA ALA A 466 10.22 30.22 -18.32
C ALA A 466 11.68 30.57 -17.96
N ASN A 467 12.47 31.14 -18.86
CA ASN A 467 13.91 31.40 -18.69
C ASN A 467 14.71 30.13 -18.28
N ALA A 468 14.21 28.94 -18.65
CA ALA A 468 14.83 27.66 -18.29
C ALA A 468 15.73 27.10 -19.40
N LEU A 469 15.54 27.48 -20.66
CA LEU A 469 16.20 26.85 -21.80
C LEU A 469 17.72 26.90 -21.71
N GLU A 470 18.27 28.05 -21.35
CA GLU A 470 19.73 28.28 -21.29
C GLU A 470 20.44 27.32 -20.32
N PHE A 471 19.90 27.17 -19.10
CA PHE A 471 20.54 26.24 -18.16
C PHE A 471 20.31 24.78 -18.54
N ILE A 472 19.15 24.44 -19.13
CA ILE A 472 18.87 23.07 -19.60
C ILE A 472 19.87 22.66 -20.68
N GLU A 473 20.16 23.54 -21.64
CA GLU A 473 21.10 23.27 -22.72
C GLU A 473 22.56 23.17 -22.24
N LYS A 474 22.90 23.77 -21.11
CA LYS A 474 24.20 23.64 -20.45
C LYS A 474 24.38 22.30 -19.71
N LEU A 475 23.32 21.56 -19.47
CA LEU A 475 23.42 20.26 -18.82
C LEU A 475 23.92 19.21 -19.82
N PRO A 476 24.73 18.23 -19.38
CA PRO A 476 25.31 17.22 -20.27
C PRO A 476 24.30 16.43 -21.11
N GLN A 477 23.10 16.21 -20.58
CA GLN A 477 22.02 15.47 -21.25
C GLN A 477 20.86 16.38 -21.64
N GLY A 478 20.98 17.72 -21.49
CA GLY A 478 19.94 18.67 -21.86
C GLY A 478 18.58 18.31 -21.24
N PHE A 479 17.54 18.23 -22.08
CA PHE A 479 16.19 17.87 -21.68
C PHE A 479 16.02 16.45 -21.16
N ASP A 480 16.94 15.54 -21.49
CA ASP A 480 16.91 14.14 -21.03
C ASP A 480 17.56 13.97 -19.64
N THR A 481 18.06 15.04 -19.05
CA THR A 481 18.67 15.03 -17.72
C THR A 481 17.64 14.59 -16.67
N ILE A 482 17.98 13.53 -15.91
CA ILE A 482 17.16 13.04 -14.80
C ILE A 482 17.36 13.93 -13.57
N THR A 483 16.26 14.51 -13.08
CA THR A 483 16.25 15.54 -12.02
C THR A 483 16.65 15.05 -10.62
N GLY A 484 16.67 13.73 -10.40
CA GLY A 484 16.84 13.14 -9.07
C GLY A 484 15.54 13.14 -8.24
N GLU A 485 15.59 12.55 -7.05
CA GLU A 485 14.46 12.54 -6.15
C GLU A 485 14.09 13.97 -5.73
N ARG A 486 12.82 14.36 -5.92
CA ARG A 486 12.31 15.74 -5.69
C ARG A 486 13.10 16.84 -6.38
N GLY A 487 13.91 16.51 -7.41
CA GLY A 487 14.72 17.50 -8.15
C GLY A 487 16.00 17.92 -7.43
N VAL A 488 16.53 17.12 -6.52
CA VAL A 488 17.72 17.44 -5.69
C VAL A 488 18.97 17.81 -6.48
N LYS A 489 19.07 17.38 -7.75
CA LYS A 489 20.21 17.71 -8.62
C LYS A 489 20.17 19.13 -9.20
N LEU A 490 19.09 19.86 -8.99
CA LEU A 490 18.87 21.21 -9.52
C LEU A 490 18.82 22.23 -8.38
N SER A 491 19.22 23.47 -8.65
CA SER A 491 19.05 24.57 -7.71
C SER A 491 17.56 24.91 -7.49
N GLY A 492 17.24 25.63 -6.43
CA GLY A 492 15.88 26.08 -6.14
C GLY A 492 15.27 26.86 -7.31
N GLY A 493 16.01 27.81 -7.87
CA GLY A 493 15.59 28.62 -9.01
C GLY A 493 15.42 27.82 -10.30
N GLN A 494 16.25 26.80 -10.52
CA GLN A 494 16.11 25.90 -11.67
C GLN A 494 14.84 25.05 -11.55
N ARG A 495 14.56 24.48 -10.35
CA ARG A 495 13.31 23.72 -10.11
C ARG A 495 12.08 24.60 -10.34
N GLN A 496 12.13 25.86 -9.84
CA GLN A 496 11.00 26.79 -9.97
C GLN A 496 10.73 27.14 -11.44
N ARG A 497 11.77 27.41 -12.24
CA ARG A 497 11.63 27.67 -13.69
C ARG A 497 11.07 26.47 -14.46
N ILE A 498 11.43 25.24 -14.08
CA ILE A 498 10.80 24.04 -14.65
C ILE A 498 9.31 23.95 -14.28
N ALA A 499 8.93 24.27 -13.04
CA ALA A 499 7.52 24.30 -12.63
C ALA A 499 6.72 25.38 -13.38
N ILE A 500 7.34 26.55 -13.60
CA ILE A 500 6.74 27.62 -14.43
C ILE A 500 6.60 27.16 -15.88
N ALA A 501 7.61 26.48 -16.46
CA ALA A 501 7.54 25.93 -17.82
C ALA A 501 6.39 24.90 -17.94
N ARG A 502 6.18 24.06 -16.90
CA ARG A 502 5.04 23.13 -16.82
C ARG A 502 3.71 23.88 -16.84
N ALA A 503 3.58 24.97 -16.08
CA ALA A 503 2.37 25.79 -16.03
C ALA A 503 2.11 26.53 -17.35
N LEU A 504 3.15 27.07 -17.99
CA LEU A 504 3.07 27.70 -19.33
C LEU A 504 2.60 26.72 -20.39
N LEU A 505 3.13 25.49 -20.37
CA LEU A 505 2.76 24.44 -21.32
C LEU A 505 1.33 23.94 -21.13
N ALA A 506 0.84 23.91 -19.88
CA ALA A 506 -0.54 23.54 -19.55
C ALA A 506 -1.57 24.53 -20.11
N ASP A 507 -1.21 25.80 -20.24
CA ASP A 507 -1.98 26.92 -20.84
C ASP A 507 -3.41 27.04 -20.30
N CYS A 508 -3.53 27.09 -18.97
CA CYS A 508 -4.81 27.16 -18.27
C CYS A 508 -5.31 28.61 -18.14
N PRO A 509 -6.64 28.88 -18.19
CA PRO A 509 -7.21 30.20 -18.05
C PRO A 509 -7.12 30.78 -16.62
N VAL A 510 -7.01 29.92 -15.62
CA VAL A 510 -6.85 30.30 -14.21
C VAL A 510 -5.46 29.90 -13.74
N LEU A 511 -4.80 30.81 -13.00
CA LEU A 511 -3.46 30.62 -12.44
C LEU A 511 -3.48 30.87 -10.95
N VAL A 512 -2.87 29.96 -10.20
CA VAL A 512 -2.62 30.11 -8.77
C VAL A 512 -1.11 30.03 -8.53
N LEU A 513 -0.55 31.09 -7.94
CA LEU A 513 0.86 31.17 -7.55
C LEU A 513 0.94 31.19 -6.03
N ASP A 514 1.63 30.23 -5.44
CA ASP A 514 1.83 30.14 -3.99
C ASP A 514 3.31 30.38 -3.68
N GLU A 515 3.66 31.62 -3.30
CA GLU A 515 4.98 32.03 -2.79
C GLU A 515 6.22 31.63 -3.64
N ALA A 516 6.11 31.74 -4.95
CA ALA A 516 7.06 31.18 -5.92
C ALA A 516 8.51 31.74 -5.88
N THR A 517 8.88 32.68 -4.99
CA THR A 517 10.19 33.36 -4.98
C THR A 517 10.93 33.29 -3.63
N SER A 518 10.40 32.61 -2.63
CA SER A 518 11.07 32.45 -1.33
C SER A 518 12.31 31.55 -1.45
N ALA A 519 13.45 31.98 -0.90
CA ALA A 519 14.71 31.25 -0.84
C ALA A 519 15.53 31.14 -2.16
N LEU A 520 15.46 32.14 -3.03
CA LEU A 520 16.27 32.25 -4.24
C LEU A 520 17.40 33.30 -4.07
N ASP A 521 18.53 33.08 -4.77
CA ASP A 521 19.54 34.10 -4.98
C ASP A 521 19.01 35.21 -5.92
N SER A 522 19.57 36.42 -5.83
CA SER A 522 19.04 37.62 -6.51
C SER A 522 18.97 37.47 -8.03
N GLU A 523 19.91 36.78 -8.66
CA GLU A 523 19.90 36.55 -10.11
C GLU A 523 18.82 35.56 -10.54
N SER A 524 18.72 34.42 -9.85
CA SER A 524 17.64 33.45 -10.06
C SER A 524 16.27 34.03 -9.78
N GLU A 525 16.13 34.89 -8.76
CA GLU A 525 14.88 35.57 -8.42
C GLU A 525 14.37 36.43 -9.59
N LYS A 526 15.22 37.26 -10.20
CA LYS A 526 14.85 38.07 -11.35
C LYS A 526 14.36 37.24 -12.51
N LEU A 527 15.07 36.16 -12.87
CA LEU A 527 14.69 35.25 -13.95
C LEU A 527 13.33 34.56 -13.68
N VAL A 528 13.07 34.22 -12.41
CA VAL A 528 11.78 33.62 -11.98
C VAL A 528 10.66 34.68 -12.04
N GLN A 529 10.91 35.92 -11.58
CA GLN A 529 9.91 37.00 -11.66
C GLN A 529 9.52 37.34 -13.10
N ASP A 530 10.49 37.44 -14.01
CA ASP A 530 10.22 37.66 -15.44
C ASP A 530 9.40 36.52 -16.06
N ALA A 531 9.71 35.28 -15.71
CA ALA A 531 8.95 34.11 -16.14
C ALA A 531 7.52 34.09 -15.57
N LEU A 532 7.33 34.50 -14.29
CA LEU A 532 6.00 34.63 -13.68
C LEU A 532 5.18 35.75 -14.33
N ALA A 533 5.79 36.89 -14.65
CA ALA A 533 5.12 37.97 -15.38
C ALA A 533 4.57 37.46 -16.73
N THR A 534 5.39 36.74 -17.50
CA THR A 534 4.97 36.09 -18.76
C THR A 534 3.84 35.06 -18.53
N LEU A 535 3.92 34.29 -17.43
CA LEU A 535 2.90 33.29 -17.12
C LEU A 535 1.56 33.92 -16.75
N MET A 536 1.54 35.10 -16.14
CA MET A 536 0.31 35.81 -15.71
C MET A 536 -0.43 36.51 -16.87
N GLU A 537 0.21 36.74 -18.02
CA GLU A 537 -0.40 37.45 -19.13
C GLU A 537 -1.68 36.78 -19.65
N GLY A 538 -2.77 37.54 -19.70
CA GLY A 538 -4.06 37.09 -20.27
C GLY A 538 -4.82 36.06 -19.41
N ARG A 539 -4.45 35.86 -18.16
CA ARG A 539 -5.05 34.88 -17.24
C ARG A 539 -5.66 35.53 -16.01
N THR A 540 -6.65 34.87 -15.43
CA THR A 540 -7.12 35.22 -14.09
C THR A 540 -6.13 34.65 -13.07
N CYS A 541 -5.54 35.50 -12.23
CA CYS A 541 -4.45 35.07 -11.34
C CYS A 541 -4.78 35.32 -9.88
N ILE A 542 -4.50 34.32 -9.05
CA ILE A 542 -4.43 34.45 -7.59
C ILE A 542 -2.97 34.25 -7.18
N VAL A 543 -2.37 35.29 -6.61
CA VAL A 543 -0.97 35.30 -6.20
C VAL A 543 -0.91 35.41 -4.66
N VAL A 544 -0.54 34.32 -4.00
CA VAL A 544 -0.22 34.33 -2.57
C VAL A 544 1.23 34.77 -2.41
N ALA A 545 1.47 35.90 -1.81
CA ALA A 545 2.82 36.41 -1.70
C ALA A 545 3.24 36.68 -0.24
N HIS A 546 4.48 36.31 0.07
CA HIS A 546 5.20 36.73 1.26
C HIS A 546 6.12 37.91 0.96
N ARG A 547 6.47 38.16 -0.31
CA ARG A 547 7.18 39.37 -0.74
C ARG A 547 6.21 40.35 -1.38
N LEU A 548 6.00 41.48 -0.73
CA LEU A 548 5.04 42.48 -1.19
C LEU A 548 5.44 43.12 -2.52
N SER A 549 6.74 43.15 -2.85
CA SER A 549 7.22 43.62 -4.15
C SER A 549 6.61 42.84 -5.32
N THR A 550 6.28 41.55 -5.14
CA THR A 550 5.64 40.75 -6.16
C THR A 550 4.18 41.13 -6.42
N VAL A 551 3.45 41.58 -5.39
CA VAL A 551 2.04 41.94 -5.50
C VAL A 551 1.81 43.40 -5.83
N ALA A 552 2.79 44.26 -5.61
CA ALA A 552 2.68 45.70 -5.87
C ALA A 552 2.35 46.05 -7.34
N SER A 553 2.72 45.15 -8.30
CA SER A 553 2.44 45.32 -9.73
C SER A 553 1.14 44.64 -10.20
N LEU A 554 0.36 44.07 -9.29
CA LEU A 554 -0.90 43.40 -9.61
C LEU A 554 -2.06 44.41 -9.64
N ASP A 555 -3.15 44.00 -10.30
CA ASP A 555 -4.30 44.88 -10.53
C ASP A 555 -5.08 45.18 -9.25
N ARG A 556 -5.05 44.26 -8.26
CA ARG A 556 -5.79 44.33 -7.01
C ARG A 556 -5.09 43.55 -5.91
N ILE A 557 -5.11 44.06 -4.70
CA ILE A 557 -4.56 43.41 -3.53
C ILE A 557 -5.68 43.25 -2.50
N VAL A 558 -5.82 42.03 -1.98
CA VAL A 558 -6.77 41.65 -0.94
C VAL A 558 -6.00 41.27 0.30
N VAL A 559 -6.21 41.98 1.38
CA VAL A 559 -5.56 41.73 2.67
C VAL A 559 -6.47 40.89 3.53
N LEU A 560 -5.96 39.74 3.95
CA LEU A 560 -6.67 38.80 4.80
C LEU A 560 -6.13 38.85 6.23
N ASP A 561 -7.04 38.92 7.20
CA ASP A 561 -6.74 38.74 8.61
C ASP A 561 -7.85 37.94 9.29
N GLY A 562 -7.48 36.90 10.05
CA GLY A 562 -8.42 36.00 10.73
C GLY A 562 -9.53 35.42 9.83
N GLY A 563 -9.22 35.14 8.55
CA GLY A 563 -10.19 34.59 7.58
C GLY A 563 -11.16 35.61 7.00
N LYS A 564 -10.94 36.92 7.18
CA LYS A 564 -11.77 38.01 6.65
C LYS A 564 -10.94 38.96 5.78
N ILE A 565 -11.61 39.58 4.82
CA ILE A 565 -11.01 40.65 4.02
C ILE A 565 -11.06 41.92 4.87
N VAL A 566 -9.88 42.49 5.21
CA VAL A 566 -9.76 43.72 5.99
C VAL A 566 -9.46 44.93 5.10
N GLU A 567 -8.75 44.73 3.99
CA GLU A 567 -8.46 45.75 3.00
C GLU A 567 -8.53 45.18 1.60
N ASP A 568 -8.94 46.00 0.64
CA ASP A 568 -9.13 45.64 -0.76
C ASP A 568 -8.94 46.86 -1.64
N GLY A 569 -8.04 46.77 -2.63
CA GLY A 569 -7.75 47.86 -3.56
C GLY A 569 -6.40 47.71 -4.27
N PRO A 570 -6.04 48.70 -5.12
CA PRO A 570 -4.72 48.72 -5.76
C PRO A 570 -3.62 49.17 -4.79
N HIS A 571 -2.37 48.86 -5.13
CA HIS A 571 -1.18 49.12 -4.29
C HIS A 571 -1.10 50.55 -3.74
N ASP A 572 -1.18 51.53 -4.64
CA ASP A 572 -0.98 52.96 -4.26
C ASP A 572 -2.07 53.44 -3.30
N GLU A 573 -3.30 53.01 -3.47
CA GLU A 573 -4.42 53.33 -2.62
C GLU A 573 -4.25 52.70 -1.22
N LEU A 574 -3.87 51.44 -1.13
CA LEU A 574 -3.69 50.76 0.15
C LEU A 574 -2.50 51.31 0.94
N VAL A 575 -1.40 51.69 0.27
CA VAL A 575 -0.27 52.36 0.92
C VAL A 575 -0.70 53.70 1.47
N SER A 576 -1.47 54.50 0.69
CA SER A 576 -1.91 55.85 1.13
C SER A 576 -2.92 55.81 2.26
N ARG A 577 -3.70 54.72 2.41
CA ARG A 577 -4.66 54.56 3.53
C ARG A 577 -3.96 54.37 4.90
N GLY A 578 -2.69 53.94 4.93
CA GLY A 578 -1.94 53.74 6.18
C GLY A 578 -2.44 52.56 7.02
N GLY A 579 -3.15 51.60 6.43
CA GLY A 579 -3.72 50.46 7.10
C GLY A 579 -2.75 49.28 7.25
N GLU A 580 -3.31 48.05 7.38
CA GLU A 580 -2.53 46.82 7.60
C GLU A 580 -1.56 46.54 6.43
N TYR A 581 -2.00 46.77 5.17
CA TYR A 581 -1.13 46.65 4.01
C TYR A 581 0.08 47.61 4.07
N ALA A 582 -0.16 48.86 4.40
CA ALA A 582 0.91 49.87 4.52
C ALA A 582 1.91 49.51 5.62
N HIS A 583 1.43 48.95 6.74
CA HIS A 583 2.28 48.44 7.81
C HIS A 583 3.13 47.25 7.36
N LEU A 584 2.55 46.31 6.67
CA LEU A 584 3.28 45.16 6.12
C LEU A 584 4.32 45.60 5.07
N TRP A 585 3.94 46.58 4.22
CA TRP A 585 4.82 47.15 3.20
C TRP A 585 6.03 47.84 3.80
N SER A 586 5.81 48.76 4.78
CA SER A 586 6.89 49.50 5.44
C SER A 586 7.87 48.56 6.17
N ARG A 587 7.38 47.52 6.81
CA ARG A 587 8.23 46.48 7.45
C ARG A 587 9.13 45.74 6.48
N GLN A 588 8.66 45.46 5.25
CA GLN A 588 9.46 44.74 4.24
C GLN A 588 10.42 45.64 3.46
N THR A 589 10.05 46.90 3.24
CA THR A 589 10.89 47.87 2.50
C THR A 589 11.93 48.56 3.36
N GLY A 590 11.96 48.28 4.67
CA GLY A 590 12.92 48.91 5.59
C GLY A 590 12.65 50.39 5.89
N ALA A 591 11.46 50.88 5.55
CA ALA A 591 11.06 52.29 5.75
C ALA A 591 10.77 52.67 7.23
N TYR A 592 11.26 51.88 8.19
CA TYR A 592 11.14 52.16 9.63
C TYR A 592 12.35 52.89 10.20
N LEU A 593 13.02 53.71 9.40
CA LEU A 593 14.08 54.56 9.89
C LEU A 593 13.77 56.07 9.66
N GLU A 594 12.63 56.52 10.19
CA GLU A 594 12.46 57.94 10.55
C GLU A 594 11.43 58.05 11.66
#